data_aa3a1a97ca44506addc85605a6eb8274
#
_entry.id   aa3a1a97ca44506addc85605a6eb8274
#
_cell.length_a   1.000
_cell.length_b   1.000
_cell.length_c   1.000
_cell.angle_alpha   90.00
_cell.angle_beta   90.00
_cell.angle_gamma   90.00
#
_symmetry.space_group_name_H-M   'P 1'
#
loop_
_entity.id
_entity.type
_entity.pdbx_description
1 polymer ?
#
loop_
_entity_poly.entity_id
_entity_poly.type
_entity_poly.pdbx_seq_one_letter_code
_entity_poly.pdbx_strand_id
1 'polypeptide(L)'
;VQSNAFALVIMFIFTVYDILILSKKNICIPSFLYKLKYIATVSISLTCIVFCFLLTPLLVIQGRADVSFAFSSISMHLIIPIISIIDYLLDGFDKRMKLYYLPLSLTFPLYYLGFAYIASSLGVKFQDYVEGKEVLSKFPYFFLDYEKYGWLTIDDSKIGVIYWYIMIIIDILFISLIL
;
A
#
# COMPACT_ATOMS: atom_id res chain seq x y z
N VAL A 1 6.89 1.91 2.55
CA VAL A 1 8.13 2.11 1.76
C VAL A 1 8.12 1.27 0.48
N GLN A 2 7.83 -0.05 0.53
CA GLN A 2 7.89 -0.93 -0.65
C GLN A 2 6.88 -0.55 -1.75
N SER A 3 5.63 -0.22 -1.40
CA SER A 3 4.60 0.24 -2.36
C SER A 3 5.02 1.53 -3.07
N ASN A 4 5.61 2.48 -2.34
CA ASN A 4 6.13 3.72 -2.92
C ASN A 4 7.28 3.45 -3.90
N ALA A 5 8.23 2.57 -3.55
CA ALA A 5 9.34 2.19 -4.42
C ALA A 5 8.83 1.51 -5.70
N PHE A 6 7.87 0.61 -5.57
CA PHE A 6 7.25 -0.07 -6.72
C PHE A 6 6.53 0.92 -7.64
N ALA A 7 5.69 1.81 -7.07
CA ALA A 7 5.02 2.84 -7.84
C ALA A 7 6.00 3.77 -8.55
N LEU A 8 7.08 4.20 -7.88
CA LEU A 8 8.12 5.04 -8.46
C LEU A 8 8.77 4.38 -9.69
N VAL A 9 9.13 3.11 -9.59
CA VAL A 9 9.74 2.36 -10.71
C VAL A 9 8.77 2.29 -11.89
N ILE A 10 7.50 2.00 -11.65
CA ILE A 10 6.49 1.91 -12.72
C ILE A 10 6.24 3.27 -13.36
N MET A 11 6.08 4.33 -12.57
CA MET A 11 5.92 5.70 -13.09
C MET A 11 7.13 6.14 -13.90
N PHE A 12 8.34 5.83 -13.45
CA PHE A 12 9.56 6.12 -14.22
C PHE A 12 9.58 5.41 -15.57
N ILE A 13 9.20 4.13 -15.62
CA ILE A 13 9.12 3.37 -16.88
C ILE A 13 8.11 4.04 -17.82
N PHE A 14 6.92 4.41 -17.35
CA PHE A 14 5.91 5.10 -18.17
C PHE A 14 6.42 6.44 -18.67
N THR A 15 7.06 7.25 -17.82
CA THR A 15 7.66 8.53 -18.22
C THR A 15 8.68 8.35 -19.37
N VAL A 16 9.50 7.30 -19.32
CA VAL A 16 10.45 6.99 -20.41
C VAL A 16 9.69 6.66 -21.70
N TYR A 17 8.62 5.85 -21.63
CA TYR A 17 7.80 5.54 -22.80
C TYR A 17 7.14 6.80 -23.38
N ASP A 18 6.61 7.67 -22.54
CA ASP A 18 5.95 8.91 -22.96
C ASP A 18 6.94 9.85 -23.68
N ILE A 19 8.17 10.01 -23.16
CA ILE A 19 9.21 10.79 -23.82
C ILE A 19 9.56 10.18 -25.21
N LEU A 20 9.65 8.85 -25.30
CA LEU A 20 9.96 8.18 -26.56
C LEU A 20 8.82 8.34 -27.58
N ILE A 21 7.55 8.27 -27.15
CA ILE A 21 6.37 8.49 -27.98
C ILE A 21 6.32 9.94 -28.48
N LEU A 22 6.51 10.91 -27.57
CA LEU A 22 6.59 12.34 -27.91
C LEU A 22 7.73 12.64 -28.90
N SER A 23 8.82 11.89 -28.85
CA SER A 23 9.94 11.99 -29.79
C SER A 23 9.63 11.35 -31.17
N LYS A 24 8.36 11.09 -31.47
CA LYS A 24 7.86 10.52 -32.73
C LYS A 24 8.44 9.14 -33.06
N LYS A 25 8.84 8.37 -32.06
CA LYS A 25 9.18 6.96 -32.24
C LYS A 25 7.89 6.14 -32.24
N ASN A 26 7.71 5.28 -33.23
CA ASN A 26 6.59 4.34 -33.30
C ASN A 26 6.76 3.22 -32.25
N ILE A 27 6.61 3.58 -30.99
CA ILE A 27 6.76 2.66 -29.86
C ILE A 27 5.39 2.48 -29.22
N CYS A 28 5.00 1.24 -28.99
CA CYS A 28 3.80 0.89 -28.23
C CYS A 28 4.20 0.41 -26.82
N ILE A 29 3.48 0.90 -25.80
CA ILE A 29 3.66 0.41 -24.42
C ILE A 29 3.11 -1.02 -24.33
N PRO A 30 3.90 -2.00 -23.87
CA PRO A 30 3.44 -3.37 -23.70
C PRO A 30 2.28 -3.48 -22.71
N SER A 31 1.29 -4.32 -23.02
CA SER A 31 0.07 -4.45 -22.20
C SER A 31 0.33 -4.92 -20.77
N PHE A 32 1.39 -5.65 -20.52
CA PHE A 32 1.75 -6.09 -19.16
C PHE A 32 2.15 -4.92 -18.26
N LEU A 33 2.71 -3.83 -18.81
CA LEU A 33 3.06 -2.64 -18.04
C LEU A 33 1.83 -1.95 -17.48
N TYR A 34 0.72 -1.91 -18.23
CA TYR A 34 -0.55 -1.38 -17.72
C TYR A 34 -1.09 -2.19 -16.54
N LYS A 35 -0.89 -3.53 -16.56
CA LYS A 35 -1.24 -4.39 -15.42
C LYS A 35 -0.36 -4.07 -14.20
N LEU A 36 0.93 -3.86 -14.41
CA LEU A 36 1.84 -3.46 -13.33
C LEU A 36 1.49 -2.06 -12.81
N LYS A 37 1.12 -1.12 -13.68
CA LYS A 37 0.65 0.21 -13.28
C LYS A 37 -0.61 0.11 -12.41
N TYR A 38 -1.57 -0.72 -12.81
CA TYR A 38 -2.77 -1.00 -12.01
C TYR A 38 -2.42 -1.55 -10.62
N ILE A 39 -1.60 -2.60 -10.55
CA ILE A 39 -1.14 -3.19 -9.27
C ILE A 39 -0.45 -2.14 -8.39
N ALA A 40 0.42 -1.33 -8.97
CA ALA A 40 1.13 -0.27 -8.26
C ALA A 40 0.17 0.78 -7.70
N THR A 41 -0.78 1.25 -8.53
CA THR A 41 -1.77 2.26 -8.14
C THR A 41 -2.69 1.74 -7.02
N VAL A 42 -3.20 0.52 -7.13
CA VAL A 42 -4.00 -0.08 -6.04
C VAL A 42 -3.19 -0.20 -4.76
N SER A 43 -1.95 -0.67 -4.85
CA SER A 43 -1.10 -0.87 -3.67
C SER A 43 -0.76 0.43 -2.96
N ILE A 44 -0.50 1.50 -3.72
CA ILE A 44 -0.19 2.80 -3.12
C ILE A 44 -1.45 3.50 -2.60
N SER A 45 -2.61 3.29 -3.24
CA SER A 45 -3.91 3.77 -2.74
C SER A 45 -4.27 3.12 -1.41
N LEU A 46 -4.05 1.81 -1.27
CA LEU A 46 -4.21 1.10 0.00
C LEU A 46 -3.30 1.70 1.08
N THR A 47 -2.04 2.00 0.73
CA THR A 47 -1.11 2.64 1.67
C THR A 47 -1.64 3.99 2.16
N CYS A 48 -2.26 4.79 1.27
CA CYS A 48 -2.90 6.05 1.61
C CYS A 48 -4.07 5.86 2.58
N ILE A 49 -4.96 4.91 2.29
CA ILE A 49 -6.14 4.62 3.14
C ILE A 49 -5.69 4.16 4.53
N VAL A 50 -4.79 3.19 4.60
CA VAL A 50 -4.25 2.69 5.87
C VAL A 50 -3.56 3.80 6.66
N PHE A 51 -2.81 4.66 6.00
CA PHE A 51 -2.17 5.80 6.67
C PHE A 51 -3.20 6.79 7.21
N CYS A 52 -4.15 7.22 6.40
CA CYS A 52 -5.12 8.27 6.79
C CYS A 52 -6.09 7.79 7.86
N PHE A 53 -6.61 6.57 7.74
CA PHE A 53 -7.71 6.09 8.60
C PHE A 53 -7.26 5.21 9.76
N LEU A 54 -6.07 4.63 9.69
CA LEU A 54 -5.56 3.75 10.73
C LEU A 54 -4.34 4.32 11.45
N LEU A 55 -3.25 4.62 10.71
CA LEU A 55 -1.99 5.00 11.32
C LEU A 55 -2.00 6.42 11.86
N THR A 56 -2.56 7.39 11.14
CA THR A 56 -2.62 8.79 11.60
C THR A 56 -3.44 8.94 12.88
N PRO A 57 -4.68 8.42 13.00
CA PRO A 57 -5.41 8.48 14.27
C PRO A 57 -4.66 7.82 15.43
N LEU A 58 -4.03 6.67 15.17
CA LEU A 58 -3.26 5.97 16.19
C LEU A 58 -2.07 6.79 16.69
N LEU A 59 -1.30 7.39 15.76
CA LEU A 59 -0.16 8.24 16.09
C LEU A 59 -0.60 9.51 16.85
N VAL A 60 -1.73 10.11 16.49
CA VAL A 60 -2.28 11.27 17.20
C VAL A 60 -2.68 10.90 18.64
N ILE A 61 -3.35 9.76 18.83
CA ILE A 61 -3.72 9.27 20.17
C ILE A 61 -2.46 8.98 21.02
N GLN A 62 -1.37 8.51 20.39
CA GLN A 62 -0.08 8.28 21.05
C GLN A 62 0.72 9.57 21.30
N GLY A 63 0.17 10.76 20.99
CA GLY A 63 0.87 12.04 21.15
C GLY A 63 1.98 12.30 20.13
N ARG A 64 1.97 11.58 18.99
CA ARG A 64 2.98 11.66 17.92
C ARG A 64 2.42 12.25 16.63
N ALA A 65 1.59 13.27 16.76
CA ALA A 65 1.03 14.00 15.63
C ALA A 65 2.13 14.59 14.72
N ASP A 66 3.26 15.02 15.29
CA ASP A 66 4.43 15.52 14.58
C ASP A 66 4.96 14.56 13.52
N VAL A 67 5.02 13.27 13.82
CA VAL A 67 5.46 12.22 12.88
C VAL A 67 4.46 12.02 11.76
N SER A 68 3.17 12.03 12.07
CA SER A 68 2.10 11.85 11.07
C SER A 68 2.04 13.04 10.12
N PHE A 69 2.19 14.25 10.64
CA PHE A 69 2.13 15.50 9.86
C PHE A 69 3.49 15.97 9.35
N ALA A 70 4.57 15.23 9.56
CA ALA A 70 5.86 15.51 8.93
C ALA A 70 5.73 15.54 7.41
N PHE A 71 6.43 16.45 6.76
CA PHE A 71 6.39 16.61 5.30
C PHE A 71 6.71 15.28 4.56
N SER A 72 7.67 14.52 5.07
CA SER A 72 8.02 13.20 4.51
C SER A 72 6.86 12.20 4.59
N SER A 73 6.14 12.16 5.72
CA SER A 73 4.98 11.28 5.90
C SER A 73 3.83 11.66 4.97
N ILE A 74 3.48 12.96 4.93
CA ILE A 74 2.44 13.47 4.03
C ILE A 74 2.81 13.21 2.57
N SER A 75 4.06 13.47 2.18
CA SER A 75 4.51 13.24 0.80
C SER A 75 4.38 11.78 0.41
N MET A 76 4.85 10.84 1.23
CA MET A 76 4.87 9.41 0.92
C MET A 76 3.48 8.77 0.99
N HIS A 77 2.62 9.23 1.89
CA HIS A 77 1.37 8.53 2.19
C HIS A 77 0.12 9.24 1.67
N LEU A 78 0.24 10.50 1.22
CA LEU A 78 -0.88 11.27 0.68
C LEU A 78 -0.58 11.82 -0.72
N ILE A 79 0.50 12.60 -0.88
CA ILE A 79 0.76 13.31 -2.15
C ILE A 79 1.10 12.32 -3.26
N ILE A 80 2.06 11.41 -3.06
CA ILE A 80 2.46 10.43 -4.07
C ILE A 80 1.31 9.50 -4.45
N PRO A 81 0.51 8.92 -3.53
CA PRO A 81 -0.68 8.18 -3.88
C PRO A 81 -1.68 8.94 -4.73
N ILE A 82 -2.00 10.20 -4.37
CA ILE A 82 -2.93 11.02 -5.13
C ILE A 82 -2.42 11.24 -6.56
N ILE A 83 -1.13 11.59 -6.72
CA ILE A 83 -0.52 11.76 -8.05
C ILE A 83 -0.58 10.46 -8.83
N SER A 84 -0.30 9.31 -8.22
CA SER A 84 -0.36 8.00 -8.87
C SER A 84 -1.77 7.63 -9.34
N ILE A 85 -2.79 7.97 -8.55
CA ILE A 85 -4.19 7.75 -8.93
C ILE A 85 -4.56 8.65 -10.13
N ILE A 86 -4.20 9.94 -10.08
CA ILE A 86 -4.47 10.88 -11.17
C ILE A 86 -3.77 10.41 -12.46
N ASP A 87 -2.50 10.06 -12.37
CA ASP A 87 -1.71 9.54 -13.49
C ASP A 87 -2.33 8.27 -14.10
N TYR A 88 -2.79 7.34 -13.26
CA TYR A 88 -3.48 6.14 -13.71
C TYR A 88 -4.81 6.47 -14.42
N LEU A 89 -5.60 7.38 -13.86
CA LEU A 89 -6.90 7.77 -14.44
C LEU A 89 -6.74 8.51 -15.77
N LEU A 90 -5.70 9.32 -15.93
CA LEU A 90 -5.42 10.02 -17.18
C LEU A 90 -5.01 9.06 -18.30
N ASP A 91 -4.16 8.08 -18.01
CA ASP A 91 -3.71 7.08 -18.99
C ASP A 91 -4.74 5.97 -19.24
N GLY A 92 -5.56 5.67 -18.25
CA GLY A 92 -6.39 4.46 -18.20
C GLY A 92 -7.73 4.56 -18.93
N PHE A 93 -8.15 5.74 -19.42
CA PHE A 93 -9.51 5.90 -19.98
C PHE A 93 -9.78 4.99 -21.18
N ASP A 94 -8.79 4.74 -22.04
CA ASP A 94 -8.90 3.84 -23.20
C ASP A 94 -8.55 2.38 -22.90
N LYS A 95 -7.97 2.09 -21.74
CA LYS A 95 -7.43 0.76 -21.39
C LYS A 95 -7.89 0.29 -20.02
N ARG A 96 -9.13 0.57 -19.65
CA ARG A 96 -9.70 0.13 -18.36
C ARG A 96 -9.48 -1.35 -18.14
N MET A 97 -8.99 -1.67 -16.96
CA MET A 97 -8.78 -3.06 -16.56
C MET A 97 -10.12 -3.77 -16.49
N LYS A 98 -10.22 -4.90 -17.17
CA LYS A 98 -11.42 -5.74 -17.13
C LYS A 98 -11.56 -6.38 -15.75
N LEU A 99 -12.79 -6.57 -15.28
CA LEU A 99 -13.10 -7.15 -13.95
C LEU A 99 -12.34 -8.45 -13.63
N TYR A 100 -12.00 -9.26 -14.63
CA TYR A 100 -11.23 -10.48 -14.41
C TYR A 100 -9.75 -10.24 -14.00
N TYR A 101 -9.26 -9.00 -14.07
CA TYR A 101 -7.96 -8.63 -13.52
C TYR A 101 -8.00 -8.20 -12.05
N LEU A 102 -9.20 -8.12 -11.46
CA LEU A 102 -9.39 -7.76 -10.06
C LEU A 102 -8.48 -8.56 -9.10
N PRO A 103 -8.27 -9.90 -9.28
CA PRO A 103 -7.34 -10.63 -8.42
C PRO A 103 -5.90 -10.14 -8.44
N LEU A 104 -5.47 -9.42 -9.50
CA LEU A 104 -4.12 -8.84 -9.57
C LEU A 104 -3.91 -7.77 -8.51
N SER A 105 -4.97 -7.07 -8.07
CA SER A 105 -4.88 -6.07 -7.01
C SER A 105 -4.40 -6.64 -5.67
N LEU A 106 -4.62 -7.94 -5.43
CA LEU A 106 -4.19 -8.64 -4.23
C LEU A 106 -2.71 -9.04 -4.27
N THR A 107 -2.06 -8.99 -5.43
CA THR A 107 -0.69 -9.50 -5.62
C THR A 107 0.31 -8.84 -4.67
N PHE A 108 0.33 -7.50 -4.62
CA PHE A 108 1.31 -6.79 -3.80
C PHE A 108 1.01 -6.90 -2.29
N PRO A 109 -0.23 -6.76 -1.82
CA PRO A 109 -0.58 -7.02 -0.43
C PRO A 109 -0.24 -8.43 0.05
N LEU A 110 -0.50 -9.46 -0.77
CA LEU A 110 -0.12 -10.85 -0.46
C LEU A 110 1.39 -11.03 -0.42
N TYR A 111 2.12 -10.44 -1.37
CA TYR A 111 3.58 -10.41 -1.34
C TYR A 111 4.10 -9.78 -0.06
N TYR A 112 3.55 -8.60 0.33
CA TYR A 112 3.96 -7.91 1.54
C TYR A 112 3.69 -8.73 2.80
N LEU A 113 2.54 -9.40 2.85
CA LEU A 113 2.18 -10.30 3.94
C LEU A 113 3.18 -11.44 4.08
N GLY A 114 3.48 -12.13 2.96
CA GLY A 114 4.50 -13.18 2.92
C GLY A 114 5.87 -12.68 3.37
N PHE A 115 6.28 -11.51 2.88
CA PHE A 115 7.53 -10.87 3.29
C PHE A 115 7.57 -10.60 4.80
N ALA A 116 6.49 -10.04 5.38
CA ALA A 116 6.43 -9.71 6.81
C ALA A 116 6.58 -10.96 7.69
N TYR A 117 5.91 -12.05 7.33
CA TYR A 117 6.01 -13.32 8.07
C TYR A 117 7.36 -14.01 7.90
N ILE A 118 7.92 -14.03 6.69
CA ILE A 118 9.25 -14.60 6.45
C ILE A 118 10.31 -13.79 7.20
N ALA A 119 10.31 -12.47 7.10
CA ALA A 119 11.25 -11.62 7.82
C ALA A 119 11.15 -11.80 9.34
N SER A 120 9.92 -11.87 9.87
CA SER A 120 9.67 -12.15 11.28
C SER A 120 10.21 -13.52 11.70
N SER A 121 10.02 -14.57 10.89
CA SER A 121 10.54 -15.92 11.17
C SER A 121 12.07 -16.00 11.12
N LEU A 122 12.71 -15.16 10.33
CA LEU A 122 14.16 -15.02 10.26
C LEU A 122 14.74 -14.14 11.40
N GLY A 123 13.90 -13.68 12.34
CA GLY A 123 14.33 -12.90 13.50
C GLY A 123 14.53 -11.41 13.23
N VAL A 124 14.11 -10.91 12.05
CA VAL A 124 14.13 -9.46 11.76
C VAL A 124 13.17 -8.76 12.72
N LYS A 125 13.64 -7.66 13.33
CA LYS A 125 12.84 -6.81 14.21
C LYS A 125 12.50 -5.52 13.49
N PHE A 126 11.28 -5.07 13.70
CA PHE A 126 10.75 -3.83 13.14
C PHE A 126 10.65 -2.77 14.23
N GLN A 127 10.91 -1.52 13.90
CA GLN A 127 10.67 -0.41 14.82
C GLN A 127 9.16 -0.23 15.02
N ASP A 128 8.77 -0.17 16.28
CA ASP A 128 7.42 0.16 16.72
C ASP A 128 7.53 1.16 17.88
N TYR A 129 6.41 1.75 18.27
CA TYR A 129 6.37 2.72 19.35
C TYR A 129 5.24 2.36 20.31
N VAL A 130 5.59 2.17 21.57
CA VAL A 130 4.64 1.91 22.65
C VAL A 130 4.84 2.97 23.71
N GLU A 131 3.78 3.69 24.07
CA GLU A 131 3.81 4.76 25.09
C GLU A 131 4.90 5.82 24.83
N GLY A 132 5.12 6.17 23.56
CA GLY A 132 6.10 7.17 23.17
C GLY A 132 7.56 6.71 23.17
N LYS A 133 7.83 5.43 23.48
CA LYS A 133 9.17 4.85 23.43
C LYS A 133 9.33 3.95 22.22
N GLU A 134 10.50 4.00 21.60
CA GLU A 134 10.87 3.05 20.55
C GLU A 134 11.01 1.65 21.14
N VAL A 135 10.31 0.71 20.54
CA VAL A 135 10.39 -0.71 20.88
C VAL A 135 10.63 -1.52 19.60
N LEU A 136 11.23 -2.67 19.75
CA LEU A 136 11.40 -3.60 18.64
C LEU A 136 10.23 -4.58 18.63
N SER A 137 9.43 -4.51 17.56
CA SER A 137 8.32 -5.42 17.30
C SER A 137 8.75 -6.58 16.41
N LYS A 138 8.09 -7.73 16.58
CA LYS A 138 8.24 -8.89 15.71
C LYS A 138 7.61 -8.66 14.33
N PHE A 139 6.56 -7.85 14.25
CA PHE A 139 5.83 -7.55 13.02
C PHE A 139 5.89 -6.06 12.69
N PRO A 140 5.86 -5.69 11.40
CA PRO A 140 5.94 -4.29 10.97
C PRO A 140 4.67 -3.47 11.30
N TYR A 141 3.57 -4.14 11.60
CA TYR A 141 2.30 -3.53 12.00
C TYR A 141 1.62 -4.36 13.07
N PHE A 142 0.95 -3.69 14.01
CA PHE A 142 0.25 -4.33 15.12
C PHE A 142 -0.83 -5.32 14.65
N PHE A 143 -1.51 -5.02 13.54
CA PHE A 143 -2.56 -5.89 12.99
C PHE A 143 -2.04 -7.17 12.31
N LEU A 144 -0.72 -7.37 12.26
CA LEU A 144 -0.09 -8.62 11.81
C LEU A 144 0.34 -9.50 12.99
N ASP A 145 0.30 -8.98 14.22
CA ASP A 145 0.80 -9.65 15.41
C ASP A 145 -0.24 -10.61 15.99
N TYR A 146 -0.32 -11.81 15.40
CA TYR A 146 -1.23 -12.86 15.85
C TYR A 146 -0.87 -13.43 17.22
N GLU A 147 0.36 -13.27 17.68
CA GLU A 147 0.79 -13.73 19.02
C GLU A 147 0.16 -12.85 20.10
N LYS A 148 0.05 -11.55 19.84
CA LYS A 148 -0.53 -10.57 20.78
C LYS A 148 -2.06 -10.48 20.66
N TYR A 149 -2.60 -10.51 19.44
CA TYR A 149 -4.03 -10.24 19.18
C TYR A 149 -4.83 -11.52 18.89
N GLY A 150 -4.16 -12.67 18.67
CA GLY A 150 -4.81 -13.89 18.24
C GLY A 150 -5.29 -13.85 16.78
N TRP A 151 -5.78 -14.98 16.29
CA TRP A 151 -6.30 -15.07 14.91
C TRP A 151 -7.75 -14.61 14.81
N LEU A 152 -8.62 -15.14 15.66
CA LEU A 152 -10.08 -14.97 15.61
C LEU A 152 -10.63 -14.31 16.87
N THR A 153 -9.79 -13.69 17.67
CA THR A 153 -10.21 -13.08 18.94
C THR A 153 -11.04 -11.82 18.67
N ILE A 154 -12.21 -11.72 19.30
CA ILE A 154 -12.99 -10.48 19.43
C ILE A 154 -13.23 -10.28 20.93
N ASP A 155 -12.60 -9.28 21.49
CA ASP A 155 -12.73 -8.88 22.89
C ASP A 155 -12.80 -7.34 22.94
N ASP A 156 -13.27 -6.77 24.03
CA ASP A 156 -13.46 -5.31 24.21
C ASP A 156 -12.19 -4.49 23.91
N SER A 157 -11.01 -5.12 24.01
CA SER A 157 -9.71 -4.48 23.81
C SER A 157 -8.89 -5.03 22.64
N LYS A 158 -9.34 -6.12 21.97
CA LYS A 158 -8.54 -6.81 20.94
C LYS A 158 -9.38 -7.32 19.80
N ILE A 159 -8.93 -7.02 18.60
CA ILE A 159 -9.49 -7.56 17.35
C ILE A 159 -8.43 -8.46 16.72
N GLY A 160 -8.80 -9.70 16.44
CA GLY A 160 -7.91 -10.71 15.85
C GLY A 160 -7.46 -10.36 14.43
N VAL A 161 -6.32 -10.90 14.06
CA VAL A 161 -5.62 -10.60 12.82
C VAL A 161 -6.47 -10.86 11.56
N ILE A 162 -7.29 -11.90 11.57
CA ILE A 162 -8.17 -12.24 10.41
C ILE A 162 -9.16 -11.11 10.08
N TYR A 163 -9.70 -10.42 11.06
CA TYR A 163 -10.66 -9.34 10.80
C TYR A 163 -9.98 -8.15 10.11
N TRP A 164 -8.73 -7.85 10.46
CA TRP A 164 -7.93 -6.85 9.76
C TRP A 164 -7.66 -7.24 8.32
N TYR A 165 -7.37 -8.53 8.05
CA TYR A 165 -7.17 -9.01 6.68
C TYR A 165 -8.43 -8.89 5.84
N ILE A 166 -9.60 -9.22 6.42
CA ILE A 166 -10.88 -9.07 5.73
C ILE A 166 -11.12 -7.60 5.38
N MET A 167 -10.88 -6.68 6.31
CA MET A 167 -11.01 -5.24 6.04
C MET A 167 -10.08 -4.78 4.92
N ILE A 168 -8.81 -5.16 4.96
CA ILE A 168 -7.82 -4.82 3.92
C ILE A 168 -8.25 -5.38 2.55
N ILE A 169 -8.76 -6.60 2.48
CA ILE A 169 -9.26 -7.20 1.24
C ILE A 169 -10.47 -6.41 0.72
N ILE A 170 -11.40 -6.03 1.58
CA ILE A 170 -12.55 -5.21 1.19
C ILE A 170 -12.10 -3.86 0.65
N ASP A 171 -11.14 -3.19 1.29
CA ASP A 171 -10.58 -1.92 0.84
C ASP A 171 -9.91 -2.06 -0.53
N ILE A 172 -9.14 -3.13 -0.75
CA ILE A 172 -8.50 -3.40 -2.04
C ILE A 172 -9.53 -3.61 -3.14
N LEU A 173 -10.57 -4.39 -2.87
CA LEU A 173 -11.65 -4.62 -3.82
C LEU A 173 -12.41 -3.32 -4.13
N PHE A 174 -12.69 -2.51 -3.13
CA PHE A 174 -13.33 -1.20 -3.30
C PHE A 174 -12.48 -0.24 -4.15
N ILE A 175 -11.19 -0.10 -3.85
CA ILE A 175 -10.26 0.71 -4.65
C ILE A 175 -10.22 0.19 -6.10
N SER A 176 -10.15 -1.12 -6.27
CA SER A 176 -10.05 -1.76 -7.59
C SER A 176 -11.32 -1.60 -8.45
N LEU A 177 -12.47 -1.37 -7.82
CA LEU A 177 -13.73 -1.09 -8.52
C LEU A 177 -13.84 0.39 -8.94
N ILE A 178 -13.17 1.28 -8.22
CA ILE A 178 -13.17 2.72 -8.53
C ILE A 178 -12.17 3.03 -9.67
N LEU A 179 -11.01 2.37 -9.68
CA LEU A 179 -9.95 2.53 -10.69
C LEU A 179 -10.26 1.74 -11.97
#